data_4a34a89a6f6e277b4880c9128312185d
#
_entry.id   4a34a89a6f6e277b4880c9128312185d
#
_cell.length_a   1.000
_cell.length_b   1.000
_cell.length_c   1.000
_cell.angle_alpha   90.00
_cell.angle_beta   90.00
_cell.angle_gamma   90.00
#
_symmetry.space_group_name_H-M   'P 1'
#
loop_
_entity.id
_entity.type
_entity.pdbx_description
1 polymer ?
#
loop_
_entity_poly.entity_id
_entity_poly.type
_entity_poly.pdbx_seq_one_letter_code
_entity_poly.pdbx_strand_id
1 'polypeptide(L)'
;MNKSRGGTRTPCTHIVITGASSGIGQATAQAFAARGGKLVLAARDGEALEAVAETCRRAGAEVLVVPLDVADADAVRQLARSARDFCGSIDLWFSNVGVGAVGKFVDVPMEVHERTIRSNLIGHMNDAHAVLPIFMAQRHGIFVNMISLGGLAGTPYAAAYGASKFGLRGFSEALRAEMTEWPDIHICDVYPAFVDTPALHHAGNYTGKALTAPPPILDPRRVAAAVVRLADRPRDSLLLGTPTWAVRFAHPFAPSLLSRIGNLAFGRYFASAERAPVTRGNLFDPPRDSGGIDGGFRKPATKRRKAALATGVGVAAGVLLLGLLMPRRQPGR
;
A
#
# COMPACT_ATOMS: atom_id res chain seq x y z
N MET A 1 25.26 -1.75 -30.35
CA MET A 1 25.75 -0.48 -29.77
C MET A 1 24.52 0.37 -29.43
N ASN A 2 24.04 0.28 -28.23
CA ASN A 2 22.83 0.98 -27.76
C ASN A 2 23.29 2.12 -26.84
N LYS A 3 23.38 3.34 -27.38
CA LYS A 3 23.72 4.55 -26.62
C LYS A 3 22.53 4.87 -25.71
N SER A 4 22.70 4.69 -24.42
CA SER A 4 21.83 5.22 -23.38
C SER A 4 21.70 6.74 -23.57
N ARG A 5 20.52 7.19 -24.00
CA ARG A 5 20.15 8.61 -23.95
C ARG A 5 19.99 9.01 -22.48
N GLY A 6 21.04 9.53 -21.89
CA GLY A 6 21.03 10.24 -20.62
C GLY A 6 20.41 11.62 -20.78
N GLY A 7 19.13 11.69 -21.09
CA GLY A 7 18.37 12.93 -20.94
C GLY A 7 18.12 13.17 -19.45
N THR A 8 18.47 14.33 -18.94
CA THR A 8 18.07 14.80 -17.60
C THR A 8 16.54 14.88 -17.59
N ARG A 9 15.88 13.91 -16.94
CA ARG A 9 14.42 13.96 -16.73
C ARG A 9 14.11 15.22 -15.94
N THR A 10 13.10 15.97 -16.38
CA THR A 10 12.54 17.08 -15.60
C THR A 10 12.11 16.55 -14.25
N PRO A 11 12.44 17.22 -13.13
CA PRO A 11 12.00 16.79 -11.81
C PRO A 11 10.47 16.65 -11.77
N CYS A 12 9.99 15.56 -11.17
CA CYS A 12 8.57 15.30 -10.97
C CYS A 12 8.06 16.27 -9.88
N THR A 13 7.24 17.23 -10.25
CA THR A 13 6.83 18.34 -9.40
C THR A 13 5.30 18.46 -9.21
N HIS A 14 4.51 17.78 -10.04
CA HIS A 14 3.05 17.81 -10.02
C HIS A 14 2.50 16.45 -9.59
N ILE A 15 2.13 16.34 -8.30
CA ILE A 15 1.87 15.06 -7.65
C ILE A 15 0.44 15.00 -7.12
N VAL A 16 -0.29 13.94 -7.45
CA VAL A 16 -1.59 13.61 -6.85
C VAL A 16 -1.42 12.43 -5.90
N ILE A 17 -1.98 12.54 -4.69
CA ILE A 17 -1.92 11.48 -3.67
C ILE A 17 -3.33 11.21 -3.14
N THR A 18 -3.86 10.01 -3.38
CA THR A 18 -5.08 9.55 -2.72
C THR A 18 -4.75 8.83 -1.41
N GLY A 19 -5.64 8.93 -0.42
CA GLY A 19 -5.36 8.45 0.95
C GLY A 19 -4.26 9.24 1.65
N ALA A 20 -4.22 10.57 1.43
CA ALA A 20 -3.15 11.45 1.90
C ALA A 20 -3.29 11.89 3.37
N SER A 21 -4.43 11.63 4.03
CA SER A 21 -4.74 12.15 5.38
C SER A 21 -3.93 11.52 6.51
N SER A 22 -3.28 10.36 6.31
CA SER A 22 -2.52 9.69 7.36
C SER A 22 -1.47 8.71 6.79
N GLY A 23 -0.64 8.14 7.68
CA GLY A 23 0.25 7.04 7.42
C GLY A 23 1.21 7.29 6.25
N ILE A 24 1.24 6.32 5.30
CA ILE A 24 2.13 6.39 4.13
C ILE A 24 1.78 7.57 3.23
N GLY A 25 0.49 7.86 3.03
CA GLY A 25 0.05 8.99 2.18
C GLY A 25 0.52 10.33 2.71
N GLN A 26 0.32 10.59 4.00
CA GLN A 26 0.82 11.79 4.69
C GLN A 26 2.35 11.89 4.62
N ALA A 27 3.05 10.80 4.92
CA ALA A 27 4.51 10.77 4.85
C ALA A 27 5.04 11.04 3.42
N THR A 28 4.30 10.55 2.41
CA THR A 28 4.65 10.78 1.00
C THR A 28 4.40 12.22 0.58
N ALA A 29 3.26 12.80 1.00
CA ALA A 29 2.96 14.21 0.76
C ALA A 29 4.05 15.13 1.34
N GLN A 30 4.46 14.91 2.58
CA GLN A 30 5.53 15.68 3.21
C GLN A 30 6.90 15.48 2.53
N ALA A 31 7.19 14.25 2.07
CA ALA A 31 8.44 13.98 1.36
C ALA A 31 8.51 14.66 -0.01
N PHE A 32 7.40 14.77 -0.75
CA PHE A 32 7.33 15.55 -1.98
C PHE A 32 7.30 17.05 -1.72
N ALA A 33 6.61 17.52 -0.66
CA ALA A 33 6.61 18.93 -0.28
C ALA A 33 8.03 19.47 -0.04
N ALA A 34 8.89 18.67 0.58
CA ALA A 34 10.29 19.02 0.80
C ALA A 34 11.13 19.15 -0.51
N ARG A 35 10.61 18.69 -1.65
CA ARG A 35 11.24 18.85 -2.98
C ARG A 35 10.70 20.08 -3.72
N GLY A 36 9.69 20.74 -3.20
CA GLY A 36 8.94 21.79 -3.88
C GLY A 36 7.94 21.22 -4.91
N GLY A 37 7.13 22.07 -5.47
CA GLY A 37 6.15 21.72 -6.51
C GLY A 37 4.70 21.78 -6.01
N LYS A 38 3.79 21.23 -6.82
CA LYS A 38 2.34 21.26 -6.58
C LYS A 38 1.84 19.89 -6.14
N LEU A 39 1.11 19.86 -5.04
CA LEU A 39 0.52 18.65 -4.49
C LEU A 39 -1.00 18.75 -4.53
N VAL A 40 -1.66 17.68 -4.98
CA VAL A 40 -3.10 17.51 -4.85
C VAL A 40 -3.33 16.35 -3.89
N LEU A 41 -3.91 16.64 -2.73
CA LEU A 41 -4.13 15.69 -1.65
C LEU A 41 -5.61 15.31 -1.59
N ALA A 42 -5.90 14.01 -1.61
CA ALA A 42 -7.26 13.50 -1.59
C ALA A 42 -7.45 12.41 -0.53
N ALA A 43 -8.53 12.51 0.24
CA ALA A 43 -9.04 11.50 1.17
C ALA A 43 -10.48 11.89 1.58
N ARG A 44 -11.15 11.04 2.37
CA ARG A 44 -12.51 11.33 2.84
C ARG A 44 -12.58 12.40 3.93
N ASP A 45 -11.55 12.46 4.77
CA ASP A 45 -11.46 13.39 5.89
C ASP A 45 -10.80 14.70 5.45
N GLY A 46 -11.61 15.74 5.26
CA GLY A 46 -11.17 17.06 4.82
C GLY A 46 -10.34 17.81 5.88
N GLU A 47 -10.66 17.66 7.17
CA GLU A 47 -9.92 18.33 8.25
C GLU A 47 -8.52 17.74 8.39
N ALA A 48 -8.42 16.41 8.39
CA ALA A 48 -7.13 15.71 8.43
C ALA A 48 -6.28 16.02 7.18
N LEU A 49 -6.91 16.15 5.99
CA LEU A 49 -6.22 16.58 4.77
C LEU A 49 -5.68 17.99 4.89
N GLU A 50 -6.46 18.92 5.42
CA GLU A 50 -6.03 20.33 5.56
C GLU A 50 -4.86 20.45 6.54
N ALA A 51 -4.86 19.70 7.65
CA ALA A 51 -3.73 19.65 8.57
C ALA A 51 -2.43 19.15 7.88
N VAL A 52 -2.55 18.15 6.99
CA VAL A 52 -1.41 17.68 6.19
C VAL A 52 -0.98 18.73 5.17
N ALA A 53 -1.95 19.36 4.47
CA ALA A 53 -1.70 20.39 3.48
C ALA A 53 -0.97 21.59 4.08
N GLU A 54 -1.37 22.05 5.26
CA GLU A 54 -0.70 23.13 5.98
C GLU A 54 0.76 22.80 6.30
N THR A 55 1.02 21.55 6.69
CA THR A 55 2.41 21.08 6.90
C THR A 55 3.22 21.10 5.60
N CYS A 56 2.60 20.70 4.47
CA CYS A 56 3.24 20.73 3.16
C CYS A 56 3.48 22.15 2.63
N ARG A 57 2.53 23.09 2.85
CA ARG A 57 2.67 24.50 2.48
C ARG A 57 3.82 25.16 3.25
N ARG A 58 3.94 24.87 4.56
CA ARG A 58 5.08 25.35 5.37
C ARG A 58 6.42 24.81 4.89
N ALA A 59 6.44 23.66 4.24
CA ALA A 59 7.64 23.10 3.59
C ALA A 59 7.90 23.69 2.19
N GLY A 60 7.06 24.62 1.69
CA GLY A 60 7.25 25.33 0.43
C GLY A 60 6.45 24.78 -0.76
N ALA A 61 5.56 23.82 -0.58
CA ALA A 61 4.71 23.30 -1.65
C ALA A 61 3.43 24.13 -1.83
N GLU A 62 2.94 24.22 -3.06
CA GLU A 62 1.56 24.62 -3.34
C GLU A 62 0.64 23.40 -3.18
N VAL A 63 -0.47 23.51 -2.46
CA VAL A 63 -1.33 22.36 -2.13
C VAL A 63 -2.80 22.65 -2.40
N LEU A 64 -3.42 21.78 -3.21
CA LEU A 64 -4.86 21.66 -3.39
C LEU A 64 -5.38 20.49 -2.56
N VAL A 65 -6.42 20.74 -1.75
CA VAL A 65 -7.11 19.71 -0.95
C VAL A 65 -8.44 19.36 -1.60
N VAL A 66 -8.69 18.07 -1.81
CA VAL A 66 -9.92 17.56 -2.44
C VAL A 66 -10.50 16.42 -1.61
N PRO A 67 -11.46 16.68 -0.72
CA PRO A 67 -12.15 15.62 0.02
C PRO A 67 -13.01 14.77 -0.92
N LEU A 68 -12.76 13.44 -0.94
CA LEU A 68 -13.57 12.50 -1.72
C LEU A 68 -13.42 11.06 -1.23
N ASP A 69 -14.33 10.18 -1.66
CA ASP A 69 -14.18 8.73 -1.60
C ASP A 69 -13.75 8.21 -2.99
N VAL A 70 -12.62 7.50 -3.05
CA VAL A 70 -12.12 6.92 -4.31
C VAL A 70 -13.04 5.84 -4.90
N ALA A 71 -13.98 5.30 -4.11
CA ALA A 71 -15.00 4.38 -4.59
C ALA A 71 -16.05 5.07 -5.48
N ASP A 72 -16.12 6.40 -5.49
CA ASP A 72 -16.94 7.21 -6.37
C ASP A 72 -16.14 7.62 -7.62
N ALA A 73 -16.46 6.99 -8.75
CA ALA A 73 -15.76 7.21 -10.01
C ALA A 73 -15.93 8.64 -10.56
N ASP A 74 -17.08 9.29 -10.32
CA ASP A 74 -17.34 10.66 -10.77
C ASP A 74 -16.51 11.65 -9.97
N ALA A 75 -16.42 11.46 -8.65
CA ALA A 75 -15.58 12.28 -7.78
C ALA A 75 -14.10 12.15 -8.16
N VAL A 76 -13.62 10.94 -8.48
CA VAL A 76 -12.23 10.74 -8.93
C VAL A 76 -11.97 11.37 -10.30
N ARG A 77 -12.92 11.30 -11.24
CA ARG A 77 -12.80 12.03 -12.52
C ARG A 77 -12.71 13.56 -12.31
N GLN A 78 -13.48 14.08 -11.35
CA GLN A 78 -13.41 15.49 -11.00
C GLN A 78 -12.07 15.85 -10.35
N LEU A 79 -11.54 14.99 -9.45
CA LEU A 79 -10.20 15.15 -8.88
C LEU A 79 -9.14 15.26 -9.98
N ALA A 80 -9.18 14.38 -10.99
CA ALA A 80 -8.20 14.40 -12.08
C ALA A 80 -8.27 15.69 -12.91
N ARG A 81 -9.48 16.21 -13.18
CA ARG A 81 -9.66 17.52 -13.83
C ARG A 81 -9.12 18.65 -12.98
N SER A 82 -9.51 18.73 -11.71
CA SER A 82 -9.03 19.76 -10.78
C SER A 82 -7.51 19.73 -10.60
N ALA A 83 -6.91 18.52 -10.56
CA ALA A 83 -5.47 18.35 -10.49
C ALA A 83 -4.76 18.88 -11.74
N ARG A 84 -5.27 18.56 -12.93
CA ARG A 84 -4.72 19.07 -14.19
C ARG A 84 -4.84 20.59 -14.27
N ASP A 85 -6.00 21.15 -13.88
CA ASP A 85 -6.25 22.59 -13.94
C ASP A 85 -5.35 23.36 -12.94
N PHE A 86 -5.13 22.82 -11.75
CA PHE A 86 -4.26 23.38 -10.73
C PHE A 86 -2.76 23.26 -11.09
N CYS A 87 -2.34 22.11 -11.59
CA CYS A 87 -0.94 21.82 -11.87
C CYS A 87 -0.50 22.18 -13.28
N GLY A 88 -1.39 22.18 -14.27
CA GLY A 88 -1.08 22.26 -15.69
C GLY A 88 -0.78 20.90 -16.32
N SER A 89 -0.11 20.01 -15.61
CA SER A 89 0.15 18.60 -15.94
C SER A 89 0.14 17.74 -14.69
N ILE A 90 0.18 16.41 -14.82
CA ILE A 90 0.28 15.49 -13.68
C ILE A 90 1.47 14.57 -13.95
N ASP A 91 2.53 14.67 -13.14
CA ASP A 91 3.74 13.87 -13.33
C ASP A 91 3.62 12.51 -12.65
N LEU A 92 2.99 12.48 -11.45
CA LEU A 92 2.81 11.26 -10.69
C LEU A 92 1.45 11.25 -10.01
N TRP A 93 0.76 10.10 -10.12
CA TRP A 93 -0.43 9.79 -9.35
C TRP A 93 -0.15 8.61 -8.41
N PHE A 94 -0.22 8.87 -7.10
CA PHE A 94 -0.03 7.85 -6.09
C PHE A 94 -1.40 7.37 -5.55
N SER A 95 -1.85 6.23 -6.06
CA SER A 95 -3.05 5.53 -5.60
C SER A 95 -2.70 4.73 -4.34
N ASN A 96 -3.09 5.27 -3.16
CA ASN A 96 -2.61 4.76 -1.87
C ASN A 96 -3.74 4.41 -0.89
N VAL A 97 -5.00 4.63 -1.25
CA VAL A 97 -6.12 4.28 -0.36
C VAL A 97 -6.09 2.79 -0.03
N GLY A 98 -6.25 2.48 1.25
CA GLY A 98 -6.33 1.11 1.72
C GLY A 98 -7.10 1.01 3.03
N VAL A 99 -8.17 0.23 3.03
CA VAL A 99 -8.95 -0.12 4.21
C VAL A 99 -9.03 -1.64 4.33
N GLY A 100 -9.41 -2.15 5.50
CA GLY A 100 -9.57 -3.58 5.67
C GLY A 100 -10.26 -3.94 6.97
N ALA A 101 -10.66 -5.20 7.07
CA ALA A 101 -11.17 -5.79 8.29
C ALA A 101 -10.39 -7.07 8.61
N VAL A 102 -10.25 -7.33 9.90
CA VAL A 102 -9.61 -8.54 10.44
C VAL A 102 -10.65 -9.37 11.18
N GLY A 103 -10.84 -10.60 10.74
CA GLY A 103 -11.79 -11.57 11.28
C GLY A 103 -11.82 -12.83 10.41
N LYS A 104 -12.38 -13.94 10.90
CA LYS A 104 -12.65 -15.08 10.02
C LYS A 104 -13.68 -14.66 8.97
N PHE A 105 -13.53 -15.19 7.76
CA PHE A 105 -14.37 -14.77 6.62
C PHE A 105 -15.87 -14.84 6.96
N VAL A 106 -16.31 -15.90 7.61
CA VAL A 106 -17.72 -16.12 7.94
C VAL A 106 -18.23 -15.25 9.10
N ASP A 107 -17.33 -14.68 9.93
CA ASP A 107 -17.66 -13.85 11.08
C ASP A 107 -17.72 -12.34 10.70
N VAL A 108 -17.26 -11.99 9.51
CA VAL A 108 -17.25 -10.61 8.97
C VAL A 108 -18.45 -10.43 8.04
N PRO A 109 -19.31 -9.41 8.23
CA PRO A 109 -20.45 -9.17 7.36
C PRO A 109 -20.04 -8.97 5.89
N MET A 110 -20.86 -9.46 4.94
CA MET A 110 -20.55 -9.40 3.51
C MET A 110 -20.39 -7.96 3.01
N GLU A 111 -21.16 -7.02 3.54
CA GLU A 111 -21.06 -5.58 3.24
C GLU A 111 -19.66 -5.00 3.53
N VAL A 112 -18.97 -5.53 4.55
CA VAL A 112 -17.60 -5.14 4.92
C VAL A 112 -16.60 -5.69 3.91
N HIS A 113 -16.80 -6.91 3.43
CA HIS A 113 -16.00 -7.49 2.36
C HIS A 113 -16.16 -6.71 1.06
N GLU A 114 -17.38 -6.40 0.67
CA GLU A 114 -17.69 -5.60 -0.53
C GLU A 114 -17.07 -4.20 -0.43
N ARG A 115 -17.21 -3.53 0.71
CA ARG A 115 -16.63 -2.22 0.95
C ARG A 115 -15.10 -2.25 0.84
N THR A 116 -14.47 -3.30 1.35
CA THR A 116 -13.01 -3.51 1.23
C THR A 116 -12.59 -3.61 -0.24
N ILE A 117 -13.30 -4.42 -1.04
CA ILE A 117 -13.02 -4.55 -2.48
C ILE A 117 -13.25 -3.22 -3.20
N ARG A 118 -14.37 -2.55 -2.95
CA ARG A 118 -14.70 -1.26 -3.57
C ARG A 118 -13.61 -0.21 -3.29
N SER A 119 -13.20 -0.06 -2.05
CA SER A 119 -12.20 0.96 -1.71
C SER A 119 -10.80 0.60 -2.24
N ASN A 120 -10.36 -0.66 -2.07
CA ASN A 120 -8.98 -1.04 -2.35
C ASN A 120 -8.71 -1.43 -3.80
N LEU A 121 -9.70 -1.99 -4.51
CA LEU A 121 -9.52 -2.43 -5.90
C LEU A 121 -10.22 -1.46 -6.85
N ILE A 122 -11.54 -1.28 -6.71
CA ILE A 122 -12.27 -0.40 -7.62
C ILE A 122 -11.81 1.05 -7.48
N GLY A 123 -11.51 1.53 -6.26
CA GLY A 123 -10.97 2.86 -6.06
C GLY A 123 -9.65 3.12 -6.81
N HIS A 124 -8.73 2.16 -6.79
CA HIS A 124 -7.48 2.27 -7.57
C HIS A 124 -7.72 2.16 -9.08
N MET A 125 -8.70 1.36 -9.51
CA MET A 125 -9.13 1.32 -10.92
C MET A 125 -9.74 2.67 -11.35
N ASN A 126 -10.53 3.32 -10.48
CA ASN A 126 -11.07 4.66 -10.73
C ASN A 126 -9.94 5.69 -10.87
N ASP A 127 -8.94 5.64 -9.97
CA ASP A 127 -7.74 6.50 -10.04
C ASP A 127 -7.04 6.34 -11.40
N ALA A 128 -6.74 5.12 -11.79
CA ALA A 128 -6.08 4.83 -13.07
C ALA A 128 -6.93 5.27 -14.26
N HIS A 129 -8.22 4.94 -14.27
CA HIS A 129 -9.14 5.30 -15.36
C HIS A 129 -9.26 6.82 -15.55
N ALA A 130 -9.17 7.59 -14.46
CA ALA A 130 -9.24 9.04 -14.52
C ALA A 130 -7.93 9.68 -15.01
N VAL A 131 -6.76 9.16 -14.61
CA VAL A 131 -5.47 9.80 -14.90
C VAL A 131 -4.81 9.31 -16.18
N LEU A 132 -4.97 8.05 -16.58
CA LEU A 132 -4.31 7.50 -17.77
C LEU A 132 -4.61 8.27 -19.07
N PRO A 133 -5.85 8.71 -19.35
CA PRO A 133 -6.12 9.56 -20.51
C PRO A 133 -5.32 10.89 -20.50
N ILE A 134 -5.09 11.45 -19.30
CA ILE A 134 -4.26 12.66 -19.13
C ILE A 134 -2.81 12.33 -19.43
N PHE A 135 -2.28 11.22 -18.90
CA PHE A 135 -0.92 10.75 -19.19
C PHE A 135 -0.69 10.47 -20.68
N MET A 136 -1.67 9.85 -21.34
CA MET A 136 -1.62 9.59 -22.78
C MET A 136 -1.59 10.90 -23.58
N ALA A 137 -2.44 11.87 -23.23
CA ALA A 137 -2.49 13.17 -23.89
C ALA A 137 -1.18 13.97 -23.71
N GLN A 138 -0.57 13.93 -22.53
CA GLN A 138 0.70 14.60 -22.23
C GLN A 138 1.94 13.76 -22.60
N ARG A 139 1.75 12.46 -22.96
CA ARG A 139 2.76 11.47 -23.37
C ARG A 139 3.76 11.09 -22.27
N HIS A 140 3.46 11.35 -21.03
CA HIS A 140 4.27 10.93 -19.88
C HIS A 140 3.41 10.83 -18.62
N GLY A 141 3.88 10.07 -17.63
CA GLY A 141 3.26 9.99 -16.33
C GLY A 141 3.67 8.74 -15.57
N ILE A 142 3.54 8.80 -14.25
CA ILE A 142 3.86 7.68 -13.37
C ILE A 142 2.63 7.39 -12.49
N PHE A 143 2.03 6.22 -12.69
CA PHE A 143 0.97 5.72 -11.84
C PHE A 143 1.57 4.76 -10.82
N VAL A 144 1.46 5.08 -9.52
CA VAL A 144 2.00 4.25 -8.44
C VAL A 144 0.86 3.62 -7.67
N ASN A 145 0.79 2.29 -7.67
CA ASN A 145 -0.15 1.48 -6.88
C ASN A 145 0.46 1.06 -5.55
N MET A 146 -0.19 1.41 -4.44
CA MET A 146 0.12 0.86 -3.12
C MET A 146 -0.57 -0.50 -2.96
N ILE A 147 0.16 -1.57 -3.22
CA ILE A 147 -0.35 -2.92 -3.05
C ILE A 147 -0.15 -3.37 -1.60
N SER A 148 0.70 -4.29 -1.32
CA SER A 148 1.08 -4.84 -0.01
C SER A 148 1.72 -6.22 -0.18
N LEU A 149 2.34 -6.76 0.87
CA LEU A 149 2.63 -8.18 1.03
C LEU A 149 1.39 -9.06 0.74
N GLY A 150 0.18 -8.58 1.12
CA GLY A 150 -1.09 -9.25 0.85
C GLY A 150 -1.45 -9.42 -0.63
N GLY A 151 -0.73 -8.81 -1.58
CA GLY A 151 -0.83 -9.07 -3.02
C GLY A 151 0.13 -10.17 -3.52
N LEU A 152 0.94 -10.76 -2.63
CA LEU A 152 1.91 -11.82 -2.96
C LEU A 152 1.55 -13.17 -2.33
N ALA A 153 0.81 -13.18 -1.23
CA ALA A 153 0.32 -14.40 -0.58
C ALA A 153 -1.02 -14.15 0.09
N GLY A 154 -1.82 -15.21 0.24
CA GLY A 154 -3.10 -15.16 0.93
C GLY A 154 -2.95 -14.65 2.37
N THR A 155 -3.87 -13.80 2.80
CA THR A 155 -3.86 -13.18 4.12
C THR A 155 -4.95 -13.81 4.99
N PRO A 156 -4.64 -14.79 5.85
CA PRO A 156 -5.62 -15.34 6.78
C PRO A 156 -6.25 -14.24 7.64
N TYR A 157 -7.52 -14.37 7.97
CA TYR A 157 -8.33 -13.38 8.72
C TYR A 157 -8.54 -12.02 8.01
N ALA A 158 -8.08 -11.87 6.76
CA ALA A 158 -8.31 -10.66 5.96
C ALA A 158 -8.54 -11.02 4.48
N ALA A 159 -9.46 -11.96 4.21
CA ALA A 159 -9.66 -12.54 2.88
C ALA A 159 -9.99 -11.51 1.79
N ALA A 160 -10.94 -10.60 2.04
CA ALA A 160 -11.30 -9.55 1.09
C ALA A 160 -10.16 -8.55 0.85
N TYR A 161 -9.40 -8.22 1.90
CA TYR A 161 -8.19 -7.41 1.75
C TYR A 161 -7.16 -8.11 0.85
N GLY A 162 -6.85 -9.38 1.12
CA GLY A 162 -5.96 -10.20 0.29
C GLY A 162 -6.44 -10.23 -1.17
N ALA A 163 -7.72 -10.55 -1.40
CA ALA A 163 -8.33 -10.58 -2.72
C ALA A 163 -8.16 -9.23 -3.45
N SER A 164 -8.42 -8.10 -2.77
CA SER A 164 -8.26 -6.77 -3.35
C SER A 164 -6.81 -6.49 -3.77
N LYS A 165 -5.83 -6.88 -2.95
CA LYS A 165 -4.41 -6.64 -3.23
C LYS A 165 -3.85 -7.58 -4.30
N PHE A 166 -4.34 -8.83 -4.40
CA PHE A 166 -4.08 -9.71 -5.54
C PHE A 166 -4.70 -9.16 -6.84
N GLY A 167 -5.94 -8.67 -6.75
CA GLY A 167 -6.62 -8.02 -7.88
C GLY A 167 -5.84 -6.81 -8.40
N LEU A 168 -5.32 -5.96 -7.52
CA LEU A 168 -4.47 -4.81 -7.92
C LEU A 168 -3.21 -5.27 -8.65
N ARG A 169 -2.57 -6.34 -8.22
CA ARG A 169 -1.39 -6.87 -8.91
C ARG A 169 -1.73 -7.29 -10.33
N GLY A 170 -2.80 -8.11 -10.52
CA GLY A 170 -3.23 -8.52 -11.86
C GLY A 170 -3.65 -7.33 -12.73
N PHE A 171 -4.35 -6.36 -12.14
CA PHE A 171 -4.72 -5.11 -12.79
C PHE A 171 -3.49 -4.33 -13.29
N SER A 172 -2.48 -4.14 -12.45
CA SER A 172 -1.24 -3.45 -12.83
C SER A 172 -0.47 -4.19 -13.92
N GLU A 173 -0.44 -5.53 -13.86
CA GLU A 173 0.21 -6.36 -14.90
C GLU A 173 -0.48 -6.16 -16.26
N ALA A 174 -1.81 -6.13 -16.30
CA ALA A 174 -2.59 -5.85 -17.52
C ALA A 174 -2.34 -4.42 -18.04
N LEU A 175 -2.43 -3.41 -17.16
CA LEU A 175 -2.17 -2.02 -17.56
C LEU A 175 -0.76 -1.80 -18.14
N ARG A 176 0.26 -2.44 -17.56
CA ARG A 176 1.62 -2.35 -18.13
C ARG A 176 1.68 -2.89 -19.55
N ALA A 177 0.97 -3.98 -19.83
CA ALA A 177 0.91 -4.53 -21.19
C ALA A 177 0.20 -3.57 -22.15
N GLU A 178 -0.90 -2.94 -21.74
CA GLU A 178 -1.60 -1.95 -22.56
C GLU A 178 -0.76 -0.68 -22.81
N MET A 179 0.05 -0.27 -21.84
CA MET A 179 0.87 0.95 -21.92
C MET A 179 2.20 0.75 -22.66
N THR A 180 2.47 -0.40 -23.28
CA THR A 180 3.73 -0.66 -24.00
C THR A 180 3.98 0.29 -25.17
N GLU A 181 2.94 0.84 -25.78
CA GLU A 181 3.03 1.85 -26.84
C GLU A 181 3.41 3.24 -26.30
N TRP A 182 3.42 3.43 -24.99
CA TRP A 182 3.65 4.70 -24.30
C TRP A 182 4.88 4.59 -23.38
N PRO A 183 6.11 4.68 -23.93
CA PRO A 183 7.35 4.34 -23.21
C PRO A 183 7.65 5.25 -22.01
N ASP A 184 7.06 6.44 -21.94
CA ASP A 184 7.23 7.38 -20.82
C ASP A 184 6.04 7.38 -19.85
N ILE A 185 5.07 6.45 -20.02
CA ILE A 185 4.02 6.16 -19.03
C ILE A 185 4.42 4.91 -18.25
N HIS A 186 4.51 5.03 -16.93
CA HIS A 186 4.97 3.95 -16.05
C HIS A 186 3.90 3.56 -15.05
N ILE A 187 3.65 2.25 -14.93
CA ILE A 187 2.76 1.67 -13.91
C ILE A 187 3.65 0.96 -12.89
N CYS A 188 3.74 1.51 -11.69
CA CYS A 188 4.65 1.08 -10.63
C CYS A 188 3.87 0.49 -9.45
N ASP A 189 4.26 -0.70 -8.99
CA ASP A 189 3.66 -1.37 -7.84
C ASP A 189 4.59 -1.30 -6.63
N VAL A 190 4.05 -0.92 -5.47
CA VAL A 190 4.78 -0.93 -4.20
C VAL A 190 4.21 -2.01 -3.29
N TYR A 191 5.07 -2.93 -2.85
CA TYR A 191 4.72 -4.05 -1.98
C TYR A 191 5.43 -3.92 -0.63
N PRO A 192 4.92 -3.11 0.31
CA PRO A 192 5.47 -3.07 1.65
C PRO A 192 5.10 -4.31 2.45
N ALA A 193 5.97 -4.72 3.38
CA ALA A 193 5.63 -5.56 4.50
C ALA A 193 4.79 -4.75 5.52
N PHE A 194 4.70 -5.21 6.77
CA PHE A 194 3.98 -4.45 7.80
C PHE A 194 4.63 -3.07 8.01
N VAL A 195 3.80 -2.03 7.99
CA VAL A 195 4.22 -0.62 8.14
C VAL A 195 3.57 -0.04 9.39
N ASP A 196 4.32 0.74 10.16
CA ASP A 196 3.88 1.41 11.38
C ASP A 196 2.98 2.61 11.07
N THR A 197 1.73 2.34 10.74
CA THR A 197 0.74 3.37 10.41
C THR A 197 -0.51 3.21 11.26
N PRO A 198 -1.35 4.25 11.39
CA PRO A 198 -2.65 4.14 12.06
C PRO A 198 -3.61 3.16 11.40
N ALA A 199 -3.36 2.72 10.17
CA ALA A 199 -4.27 1.87 9.39
C ALA A 199 -4.72 0.60 10.12
N LEU A 200 -3.87 0.01 10.97
CA LEU A 200 -4.25 -1.18 11.73
C LEU A 200 -5.18 -0.85 12.91
N HIS A 201 -5.03 0.32 13.53
CA HIS A 201 -5.96 0.81 14.56
C HIS A 201 -7.32 1.16 13.96
N HIS A 202 -7.31 1.67 12.74
CA HIS A 202 -8.51 2.06 12.00
C HIS A 202 -9.18 0.88 11.27
N ALA A 203 -8.57 -0.30 11.25
CA ALA A 203 -9.14 -1.48 10.58
C ALA A 203 -10.42 -1.95 11.28
N GLY A 204 -11.37 -2.49 10.52
CA GLY A 204 -12.47 -3.24 11.08
C GLY A 204 -11.94 -4.43 11.88
N ASN A 205 -12.41 -4.60 13.10
CA ASN A 205 -11.96 -5.67 13.98
C ASN A 205 -13.15 -6.58 14.34
N TYR A 206 -13.18 -7.77 13.79
CA TYR A 206 -14.19 -8.79 14.05
C TYR A 206 -13.63 -9.99 14.81
N THR A 207 -12.39 -9.87 15.32
CA THR A 207 -11.76 -10.95 16.11
C THR A 207 -12.11 -10.90 17.59
N GLY A 208 -12.60 -9.78 18.10
CA GLY A 208 -12.76 -9.53 19.54
C GLY A 208 -11.43 -9.45 20.31
N LYS A 209 -10.30 -9.28 19.59
CA LYS A 209 -8.93 -9.25 20.12
C LYS A 209 -8.19 -8.02 19.64
N ALA A 210 -7.25 -7.53 20.44
CA ALA A 210 -6.39 -6.41 20.05
C ALA A 210 -5.56 -6.76 18.81
N LEU A 211 -5.51 -5.83 17.84
CA LEU A 211 -4.74 -6.01 16.63
C LEU A 211 -3.32 -5.44 16.80
N THR A 212 -2.32 -6.14 16.30
CA THR A 212 -0.94 -5.65 16.23
C THR A 212 -0.24 -6.14 14.97
N ALA A 213 0.80 -5.45 14.57
CA ALA A 213 1.63 -5.84 13.45
C ALA A 213 2.80 -6.72 13.90
N PRO A 214 3.03 -7.88 13.27
CA PRO A 214 4.20 -8.69 13.58
C PRO A 214 5.49 -8.02 13.09
N PRO A 215 6.60 -8.10 13.87
CA PRO A 215 7.89 -7.58 13.43
C PRO A 215 8.47 -8.43 12.27
N PRO A 216 9.29 -7.85 11.38
CA PRO A 216 9.78 -6.47 11.40
C PRO A 216 8.77 -5.48 10.86
N ILE A 217 8.62 -4.33 11.54
CA ILE A 217 7.67 -3.27 11.17
C ILE A 217 8.45 -2.12 10.51
N LEU A 218 8.04 -1.73 9.30
CA LEU A 218 8.68 -0.66 8.53
C LEU A 218 8.26 0.72 9.02
N ASP A 219 9.16 1.68 8.88
CA ASP A 219 8.84 3.10 9.02
C ASP A 219 8.06 3.58 7.79
N PRO A 220 6.91 4.27 7.94
CA PRO A 220 6.16 4.85 6.83
C PRO A 220 7.00 5.78 5.96
N ARG A 221 7.94 6.51 6.55
CA ARG A 221 8.86 7.42 5.84
C ARG A 221 9.81 6.68 4.90
N ARG A 222 10.17 5.43 5.20
CA ARG A 222 10.95 4.57 4.28
C ARG A 222 10.14 4.19 3.04
N VAL A 223 8.83 3.96 3.20
CA VAL A 223 7.92 3.70 2.09
C VAL A 223 7.75 4.97 1.26
N ALA A 224 7.50 6.11 1.90
CA ALA A 224 7.41 7.42 1.25
C ALA A 224 8.67 7.74 0.43
N ALA A 225 9.85 7.59 1.02
CA ALA A 225 11.12 7.78 0.30
C ALA A 225 11.30 6.82 -0.88
N ALA A 226 10.71 5.64 -0.84
CA ALA A 226 10.73 4.70 -1.94
C ALA A 226 9.80 5.14 -3.09
N VAL A 227 8.60 5.67 -2.77
CA VAL A 227 7.69 6.28 -3.75
C VAL A 227 8.32 7.51 -4.41
N VAL A 228 8.98 8.38 -3.64
CA VAL A 228 9.71 9.53 -4.17
C VAL A 228 10.81 9.09 -5.16
N ARG A 229 11.53 7.99 -4.86
CA ARG A 229 12.52 7.46 -5.80
C ARG A 229 11.91 6.90 -7.10
N LEU A 230 10.66 6.42 -7.07
CA LEU A 230 9.96 6.01 -8.29
C LEU A 230 9.66 7.19 -9.21
N ALA A 231 9.46 8.39 -8.66
CA ALA A 231 9.34 9.61 -9.47
C ALA A 231 10.61 9.89 -10.32
N ASP A 232 11.78 9.61 -9.75
CA ASP A 232 13.05 9.81 -10.46
C ASP A 232 13.45 8.61 -11.34
N ARG A 233 13.16 7.39 -10.84
CA ARG A 233 13.53 6.12 -11.48
C ARG A 233 12.39 5.11 -11.37
N PRO A 234 11.41 5.18 -12.29
CA PRO A 234 10.27 4.24 -12.30
C PRO A 234 10.72 2.78 -12.40
N ARG A 235 10.01 1.90 -11.74
CA ARG A 235 10.19 0.45 -11.78
C ARG A 235 8.83 -0.24 -11.64
N ASP A 236 8.62 -1.32 -12.37
CA ASP A 236 7.35 -2.06 -12.36
C ASP A 236 6.97 -2.57 -10.98
N SER A 237 7.95 -3.00 -10.18
CA SER A 237 7.69 -3.57 -8.86
C SER A 237 8.78 -3.17 -7.86
N LEU A 238 8.34 -2.76 -6.68
CA LEU A 238 9.20 -2.37 -5.56
C LEU A 238 8.80 -3.11 -4.30
N LEU A 239 9.63 -4.07 -3.88
CA LEU A 239 9.43 -4.86 -2.68
C LEU A 239 10.13 -4.19 -1.49
N LEU A 240 9.39 -3.93 -0.41
CA LEU A 240 9.90 -3.24 0.79
C LEU A 240 9.76 -4.12 2.03
N GLY A 241 10.91 -4.45 2.63
CA GLY A 241 11.02 -5.29 3.81
C GLY A 241 11.34 -6.76 3.50
N THR A 242 12.11 -7.39 4.40
CA THR A 242 12.55 -8.78 4.26
C THR A 242 11.40 -9.79 4.08
N PRO A 243 10.26 -9.67 4.82
CA PRO A 243 9.14 -10.62 4.65
C PRO A 243 8.58 -10.61 3.23
N THR A 244 8.53 -9.46 2.57
CA THR A 244 7.99 -9.33 1.21
C THR A 244 8.86 -10.08 0.19
N TRP A 245 10.17 -9.98 0.31
CA TRP A 245 11.10 -10.75 -0.51
C TRP A 245 10.96 -12.26 -0.27
N ALA A 246 10.93 -12.68 1.01
CA ALA A 246 10.78 -14.08 1.36
C ALA A 246 9.49 -14.69 0.78
N VAL A 247 8.36 -13.99 0.92
CA VAL A 247 7.07 -14.44 0.38
C VAL A 247 7.09 -14.46 -1.16
N ARG A 248 7.61 -13.43 -1.81
CA ARG A 248 7.68 -13.34 -3.27
C ARG A 248 8.39 -14.55 -3.89
N PHE A 249 9.48 -15.01 -3.26
CA PHE A 249 10.23 -16.17 -3.76
C PHE A 249 9.68 -17.51 -3.28
N ALA A 250 9.14 -17.60 -2.07
CA ALA A 250 8.67 -18.87 -1.52
C ALA A 250 7.25 -19.26 -1.98
N HIS A 251 6.37 -18.29 -2.20
CA HIS A 251 4.96 -18.54 -2.52
C HIS A 251 4.75 -19.38 -3.80
N PRO A 252 5.46 -19.18 -4.92
CA PRO A 252 5.30 -20.00 -6.11
C PRO A 252 5.59 -21.49 -5.89
N PHE A 253 6.47 -21.84 -4.94
CA PHE A 253 6.90 -23.21 -4.69
C PHE A 253 6.14 -23.89 -3.54
N ALA A 254 5.66 -23.12 -2.56
CA ALA A 254 5.06 -23.67 -1.35
C ALA A 254 3.84 -22.83 -0.85
N PRO A 255 2.81 -22.57 -1.68
CA PRO A 255 1.70 -21.70 -1.30
C PRO A 255 0.91 -22.25 -0.10
N SER A 256 0.62 -23.56 -0.09
CA SER A 256 -0.13 -24.20 1.00
C SER A 256 0.63 -24.20 2.33
N LEU A 257 1.96 -24.33 2.29
CA LEU A 257 2.80 -24.30 3.49
C LEU A 257 2.80 -22.89 4.10
N LEU A 258 2.97 -21.85 3.27
CA LEU A 258 2.90 -20.45 3.73
C LEU A 258 1.54 -20.10 4.33
N SER A 259 0.45 -20.55 3.70
CA SER A 259 -0.89 -20.35 4.21
C SER A 259 -1.12 -21.04 5.56
N ARG A 260 -0.63 -22.27 5.73
CA ARG A 260 -0.71 -23.01 7.01
C ARG A 260 0.11 -22.33 8.10
N ILE A 261 1.33 -21.88 7.81
CA ILE A 261 2.18 -21.15 8.76
C ILE A 261 1.53 -19.84 9.15
N GLY A 262 1.01 -19.08 8.19
CA GLY A 262 0.29 -17.83 8.44
C GLY A 262 -0.93 -18.05 9.35
N ASN A 263 -1.78 -19.02 9.02
CA ASN A 263 -2.96 -19.34 9.82
C ASN A 263 -2.61 -19.76 11.25
N LEU A 264 -1.58 -20.60 11.42
CA LEU A 264 -1.11 -21.02 12.74
C LEU A 264 -0.56 -19.84 13.55
N ALA A 265 0.21 -18.95 12.93
CA ALA A 265 0.77 -17.77 13.58
C ALA A 265 -0.33 -16.81 14.04
N PHE A 266 -1.30 -16.49 13.19
CA PHE A 266 -2.46 -15.65 13.55
C PHE A 266 -3.33 -16.32 14.60
N GLY A 267 -3.60 -17.63 14.50
CA GLY A 267 -4.37 -18.37 15.47
C GLY A 267 -3.75 -18.33 16.87
N ARG A 268 -2.43 -18.57 16.97
CA ARG A 268 -1.68 -18.43 18.25
C ARG A 268 -1.70 -17.01 18.78
N TYR A 269 -1.49 -16.05 17.91
CA TYR A 269 -1.55 -14.64 18.30
C TYR A 269 -2.91 -14.29 18.90
N PHE A 270 -4.02 -14.58 18.21
CA PHE A 270 -5.36 -14.26 18.71
C PHE A 270 -5.77 -15.06 19.95
N ALA A 271 -5.21 -16.26 20.16
CA ALA A 271 -5.43 -17.01 21.39
C ALA A 271 -4.88 -16.29 22.64
N SER A 272 -3.75 -15.59 22.50
CA SER A 272 -3.06 -14.90 23.60
C SER A 272 -3.30 -13.39 23.66
N ALA A 273 -3.88 -12.77 22.61
CA ALA A 273 -4.11 -11.34 22.56
C ALA A 273 -5.19 -10.89 23.55
N GLU A 274 -5.06 -9.68 24.06
CA GLU A 274 -6.04 -9.03 24.92
C GLU A 274 -7.39 -8.88 24.20
N ARG A 275 -8.48 -8.81 24.98
CA ARG A 275 -9.81 -8.56 24.42
C ARG A 275 -9.90 -7.13 23.90
N ALA A 276 -10.57 -6.94 22.77
CA ALA A 276 -10.85 -5.65 22.18
C ALA A 276 -12.27 -5.64 21.57
N PRO A 277 -12.91 -4.46 21.46
CA PRO A 277 -14.24 -4.35 20.87
C PRO A 277 -14.27 -4.83 19.42
N VAL A 278 -15.41 -5.38 19.01
CA VAL A 278 -15.75 -5.56 17.59
C VAL A 278 -16.16 -4.21 17.02
N THR A 279 -15.51 -3.80 15.92
CA THR A 279 -15.76 -2.50 15.29
C THR A 279 -15.73 -2.61 13.77
N ARG A 280 -16.44 -1.70 13.09
CA ARG A 280 -16.39 -1.55 11.64
C ARG A 280 -15.12 -0.79 11.19
N GLY A 281 -14.37 -0.19 12.12
CA GLY A 281 -13.23 0.66 11.82
C GLY A 281 -13.60 1.85 10.92
N ASN A 282 -12.69 2.20 10.03
CA ASN A 282 -12.84 3.30 9.08
C ASN A 282 -13.39 2.87 7.69
N LEU A 283 -14.02 1.71 7.57
CA LEU A 283 -14.46 1.22 6.27
C LEU A 283 -15.52 2.13 5.62
N PHE A 284 -16.51 2.55 6.39
CA PHE A 284 -17.64 3.35 5.91
C PHE A 284 -17.43 4.85 6.16
N ASP A 285 -16.97 5.20 7.35
CA ASP A 285 -16.75 6.57 7.78
C ASP A 285 -15.26 6.85 7.99
N PRO A 286 -14.77 8.08 7.82
CA PRO A 286 -13.40 8.43 8.20
C PRO A 286 -13.19 8.21 9.71
N PRO A 287 -11.95 7.90 10.16
CA PRO A 287 -11.66 7.76 11.58
C PRO A 287 -11.85 9.10 12.28
N ARG A 288 -12.26 9.06 13.56
CA ARG A 288 -12.49 10.29 14.36
C ARG A 288 -11.19 10.93 14.86
N ASP A 289 -10.10 10.18 14.87
CA ASP A 289 -8.76 10.67 15.19
C ASP A 289 -7.96 10.92 13.92
N SER A 290 -7.14 11.96 13.91
CA SER A 290 -6.33 12.34 12.74
C SER A 290 -5.24 11.34 12.37
N GLY A 291 -5.00 10.35 13.22
CA GLY A 291 -4.10 9.23 13.01
C GLY A 291 -2.61 9.55 12.82
N GLY A 292 -2.22 10.65 12.24
CA GLY A 292 -0.81 10.99 11.97
C GLY A 292 -0.09 10.01 11.03
N ILE A 293 1.24 10.03 11.05
CA ILE A 293 2.08 9.15 10.22
C ILE A 293 2.30 7.80 10.89
N ASP A 294 2.63 7.79 12.18
CA ASP A 294 3.06 6.62 12.93
C ASP A 294 1.90 5.96 13.69
N GLY A 295 1.81 4.63 13.64
CA GLY A 295 0.81 3.86 14.38
C GLY A 295 1.26 3.46 15.79
N GLY A 296 2.53 3.70 16.16
CA GLY A 296 3.05 3.37 17.49
C GLY A 296 3.41 1.90 17.70
N PHE A 297 3.44 1.08 16.65
CA PHE A 297 3.79 -0.33 16.74
C PHE A 297 5.32 -0.57 16.78
N ARG A 298 6.14 0.39 16.36
CA ARG A 298 7.59 0.30 16.42
C ARG A 298 8.07 0.63 17.83
N LYS A 299 8.72 -0.33 18.50
CA LYS A 299 9.41 -0.06 19.76
C LYS A 299 10.79 0.57 19.48
N PRO A 300 11.29 1.50 20.31
CA PRO A 300 12.65 2.02 20.19
C PRO A 300 13.67 0.87 20.12
N ALA A 301 14.68 1.02 19.26
CA ALA A 301 15.71 0.00 19.08
C ALA A 301 16.59 -0.11 20.33
N THR A 302 16.29 -1.04 21.21
CA THR A 302 17.19 -1.43 22.30
C THR A 302 18.25 -2.40 21.77
N LYS A 303 19.48 -2.37 22.36
CA LYS A 303 20.64 -3.19 21.94
C LYS A 303 20.36 -4.70 21.83
N ARG A 304 19.35 -5.23 22.52
CA ARG A 304 18.89 -6.63 22.46
C ARG A 304 18.24 -7.04 21.11
N ARG A 305 17.82 -6.07 20.27
CA ARG A 305 17.11 -6.34 19.01
C ARG A 305 17.99 -6.78 17.84
N LYS A 306 19.30 -6.55 17.88
CA LYS A 306 20.22 -7.07 16.86
C LYS A 306 20.24 -8.61 16.81
N ALA A 307 20.06 -9.26 17.96
CA ALA A 307 19.99 -10.73 18.05
C ALA A 307 18.66 -11.30 17.51
N ALA A 308 17.52 -10.64 17.77
CA ALA A 308 16.21 -11.10 17.29
C ALA A 308 16.01 -10.94 15.76
N LEU A 309 16.69 -9.98 15.13
CA LEU A 309 16.72 -9.89 13.65
C LEU A 309 17.46 -11.08 13.02
N ALA A 310 18.53 -11.56 13.66
CA ALA A 310 19.24 -12.75 13.22
C ALA A 310 18.37 -14.03 13.33
N THR A 311 17.50 -14.10 14.35
CA THR A 311 16.59 -15.25 14.55
C THR A 311 15.42 -15.24 13.53
N GLY A 312 14.89 -14.06 13.16
CA GLY A 312 13.83 -13.95 12.13
C GLY A 312 14.32 -14.32 10.72
N VAL A 313 15.58 -14.00 10.40
CA VAL A 313 16.22 -14.44 9.14
C VAL A 313 16.50 -15.96 9.21
N GLY A 314 16.85 -16.52 10.38
CA GLY A 314 17.05 -17.93 10.60
C GLY A 314 15.77 -18.76 10.41
N VAL A 315 14.60 -18.28 10.84
CA VAL A 315 13.31 -18.94 10.64
C VAL A 315 12.91 -18.95 9.17
N ALA A 316 13.10 -17.85 8.43
CA ALA A 316 12.84 -17.81 6.99
C ALA A 316 13.80 -18.72 6.20
N ALA A 317 15.08 -18.78 6.56
CA ALA A 317 16.08 -19.69 5.98
C ALA A 317 15.82 -21.16 6.37
N GLY A 318 15.40 -21.41 7.62
CA GLY A 318 15.06 -22.77 8.10
C GLY A 318 13.84 -23.37 7.39
N VAL A 319 12.83 -22.55 7.06
CA VAL A 319 11.66 -22.98 6.28
C VAL A 319 12.05 -23.32 4.83
N LEU A 320 13.00 -22.58 4.24
CA LEU A 320 13.55 -22.91 2.91
C LEU A 320 14.35 -24.23 2.93
N LEU A 321 15.17 -24.47 3.95
CA LEU A 321 15.97 -25.71 4.10
C LEU A 321 15.09 -26.93 4.41
N LEU A 322 14.08 -26.80 5.27
CA LEU A 322 13.13 -27.90 5.55
C LEU A 322 12.27 -28.26 4.32
N GLY A 323 11.91 -27.29 3.48
CA GLY A 323 11.20 -27.54 2.22
C GLY A 323 12.04 -28.28 1.17
N LEU A 324 13.36 -28.13 1.21
CA LEU A 324 14.31 -28.83 0.32
C LEU A 324 14.66 -30.25 0.80
N LEU A 325 14.49 -30.55 2.09
CA LEU A 325 14.85 -31.81 2.72
C LEU A 325 13.68 -32.78 2.90
N MET A 326 12.42 -32.38 2.60
CA MET A 326 11.30 -33.34 2.63
C MET A 326 11.30 -34.23 1.39
N PRO A 327 11.37 -35.58 1.55
CA PRO A 327 11.27 -36.48 0.44
C PRO A 327 9.93 -36.34 -0.27
N ARG A 328 9.94 -36.17 -1.60
CA ARG A 328 8.76 -36.16 -2.44
C ARG A 328 8.03 -37.50 -2.24
N ARG A 329 6.88 -37.50 -1.58
CA ARG A 329 5.97 -38.65 -1.61
C ARG A 329 5.55 -38.85 -3.06
N GLN A 330 5.96 -39.96 -3.67
CA GLN A 330 5.42 -40.43 -4.93
C GLN A 330 3.91 -40.68 -4.75
N PRO A 331 3.04 -40.29 -5.69
CA PRO A 331 1.66 -40.72 -5.67
C PRO A 331 1.63 -42.21 -5.88
N GLY A 332 1.10 -42.95 -4.89
CA GLY A 332 0.89 -44.40 -4.98
C GLY A 332 -0.04 -44.72 -6.15
N ARG A 333 0.28 -45.82 -6.81
CA ARG A 333 -0.51 -46.47 -7.85
C ARG A 333 -1.88 -46.89 -7.32
#